data_5759aa3ae98106e1b495c89fd188180e
#
_entry.id   5759aa3ae98106e1b495c89fd188180e
#
_cell.length_a   1.000
_cell.length_b   1.000
_cell.length_c   1.000
_cell.angle_alpha   90.00
_cell.angle_beta   90.00
_cell.angle_gamma   90.00
#
_symmetry.space_group_name_H-M   'P 1'
#
loop_
_entity.id
_entity.type
_entity.pdbx_description
1 polymer ?
#
loop_
_entity_poly.entity_id
_entity_poly.type
_entity_poly.pdbx_seq_one_letter_code
_entity_poly.pdbx_strand_id
1 'polypeptide(L)'
;MLGGSESNYWLATYLLYRVFPMQAASENDYVFIPGKNWRLSLAELATFLEARGIRFVIREFSREFFEINVTAKTADLAIDGFGGIIKIGVVKAGLPTEHVKGFAKNDRAAKTRIKESITSSGLVAGILSKVDGKVLFGVSVYSADRSLRGASNRIQRFVGSAIKDELVSQGVKSDFMGFSGNRRFPQLTHVEVLKKQLVEKEAEVLFCVGREQTLMATTVAVHNPFEFQKRDVEKPVERRIFAIPPRLARIMVNLTGCTPGKTFLDPFCGVGTILQEALLSRAHVVGVDLNPWCVKAARENLEWLTKEYALKEADFTVLQGDARKLSSRVRNVDCIATEPDLGPALRHVPTNTYAAKIVAKLEPLYFGFLEDAFNMLNGDGRLALVTPYFQTRSGEPVVTRFAEKAEEVGLKRVSPFRKEFFEKNGEAEQKLCGLTSLVDVAEWHKVGREIHVFQKPS
;
A
#
# COMPACT_ATOMS: atom_id res chain seq x y z
N MET A 1 -44.36 -31.53 -9.05
CA MET A 1 -44.24 -30.49 -10.10
C MET A 1 -43.83 -29.22 -9.45
N LEU A 2 -42.83 -28.58 -10.02
CA LEU A 2 -42.12 -27.36 -9.72
C LEU A 2 -40.77 -27.59 -8.99
N GLY A 3 -39.81 -28.04 -9.77
CA GLY A 3 -38.39 -27.90 -9.51
C GLY A 3 -37.76 -27.34 -10.77
N GLY A 4 -36.97 -26.27 -10.67
CA GLY A 4 -36.17 -25.77 -11.78
C GLY A 4 -36.26 -24.28 -11.99
N SER A 5 -35.45 -23.48 -11.31
CA SER A 5 -35.10 -22.13 -11.79
C SER A 5 -33.86 -21.48 -11.14
N GLU A 6 -33.16 -22.13 -10.21
CA GLU A 6 -31.98 -21.48 -9.58
C GLU A 6 -30.63 -21.77 -10.25
N SER A 7 -30.50 -22.82 -11.05
CA SER A 7 -29.25 -23.13 -11.74
C SER A 7 -28.96 -22.24 -12.98
N ASN A 8 -29.96 -21.56 -13.51
CA ASN A 8 -29.80 -20.74 -14.73
C ASN A 8 -29.33 -19.30 -14.47
N TYR A 9 -29.42 -18.79 -13.24
CA TYR A 9 -28.94 -17.42 -12.92
C TYR A 9 -27.41 -17.35 -12.85
N TRP A 10 -26.75 -18.39 -12.37
CA TRP A 10 -25.27 -18.41 -12.29
C TRP A 10 -24.58 -18.59 -13.65
N LEU A 11 -25.16 -19.37 -14.55
CA LEU A 11 -24.66 -19.51 -15.91
C LEU A 11 -24.86 -18.25 -16.77
N ALA A 12 -25.97 -17.53 -16.56
CA ALA A 12 -26.24 -16.29 -17.27
C ALA A 12 -25.27 -15.16 -16.84
N THR A 13 -24.91 -15.09 -15.56
CA THR A 13 -23.93 -14.12 -15.05
C THR A 13 -22.51 -14.44 -15.53
N TYR A 14 -22.14 -15.72 -15.64
CA TYR A 14 -20.83 -16.15 -16.13
C TYR A 14 -20.68 -15.97 -17.66
N LEU A 15 -21.76 -16.07 -18.42
CA LEU A 15 -21.79 -15.85 -19.87
C LEU A 15 -21.86 -14.38 -20.26
N LEU A 16 -22.46 -13.52 -19.43
CA LEU A 16 -22.47 -12.06 -19.67
C LEU A 16 -21.11 -11.41 -19.54
N TYR A 17 -20.17 -12.03 -18.80
CA TYR A 17 -18.76 -11.57 -18.75
C TYR A 17 -17.92 -12.00 -19.97
N ARG A 18 -18.44 -12.83 -20.89
CA ARG A 18 -17.71 -13.35 -22.06
C ARG A 18 -18.07 -12.72 -23.41
N VAL A 19 -19.05 -11.84 -23.49
CA VAL A 19 -19.60 -11.39 -24.79
C VAL A 19 -19.57 -9.86 -25.01
N PHE A 20 -19.01 -9.08 -24.08
CA PHE A 20 -18.67 -7.70 -24.44
C PHE A 20 -17.24 -7.65 -24.97
N PRO A 21 -17.03 -7.07 -26.19
CA PRO A 21 -15.68 -6.76 -26.61
C PRO A 21 -15.08 -5.86 -25.54
N MET A 22 -14.02 -6.33 -24.88
CA MET A 22 -13.21 -5.49 -24.00
C MET A 22 -12.84 -4.25 -24.83
N GLN A 23 -13.50 -3.12 -24.60
CA GLN A 23 -12.93 -1.84 -25.01
C GLN A 23 -11.52 -1.85 -24.43
N ALA A 24 -10.53 -1.70 -25.32
CA ALA A 24 -9.13 -1.67 -24.92
C ALA A 24 -9.02 -0.68 -23.76
N ALA A 25 -8.66 -1.18 -22.58
CA ALA A 25 -8.53 -0.35 -21.40
C ALA A 25 -7.49 0.72 -21.77
N SER A 26 -7.85 1.98 -21.61
CA SER A 26 -6.91 3.07 -21.89
C SER A 26 -5.75 2.95 -20.92
N GLU A 27 -4.53 2.91 -21.43
CA GLU A 27 -3.33 3.01 -20.60
C GLU A 27 -3.26 4.43 -20.05
N ASN A 28 -3.18 4.56 -18.74
CA ASN A 28 -3.05 5.83 -18.06
C ASN A 28 -1.79 5.85 -17.20
N ASP A 29 -1.14 7.01 -17.21
CA ASP A 29 -0.04 7.28 -16.30
C ASP A 29 -0.59 7.80 -14.97
N TYR A 30 -0.22 7.11 -13.90
CA TYR A 30 -0.61 7.46 -12.55
C TYR A 30 0.60 7.85 -11.72
N VAL A 31 0.36 8.76 -10.79
CA VAL A 31 1.26 9.04 -9.68
C VAL A 31 0.68 8.44 -8.41
N PHE A 32 1.46 7.63 -7.72
CA PHE A 32 1.12 7.07 -6.41
C PHE A 32 2.00 7.72 -5.34
N ILE A 33 1.39 8.28 -4.32
CA ILE A 33 2.11 8.86 -3.18
C ILE A 33 2.19 7.81 -2.07
N PRO A 34 3.39 7.32 -1.74
CA PRO A 34 3.57 6.32 -0.70
C PRO A 34 3.44 6.89 0.70
N GLY A 35 3.16 6.00 1.65
CA GLY A 35 3.29 6.26 3.07
C GLY A 35 4.75 6.26 3.53
N LYS A 36 4.95 6.13 4.84
CA LYS A 36 6.26 6.26 5.50
C LYS A 36 7.31 5.27 4.97
N ASN A 37 6.92 4.03 4.71
CA ASN A 37 7.79 2.99 4.17
C ASN A 37 7.50 2.78 2.68
N TRP A 38 8.16 3.56 1.83
CA TRP A 38 7.94 3.56 0.40
C TRP A 38 8.23 2.20 -0.28
N ARG A 39 9.19 1.41 0.24
CA ARG A 39 9.48 0.08 -0.31
C ARG A 39 8.33 -0.89 -0.07
N LEU A 40 7.77 -0.89 1.14
CA LEU A 40 6.56 -1.66 1.45
C LEU A 40 5.37 -1.20 0.59
N SER A 41 5.20 0.11 0.42
CA SER A 41 4.14 0.68 -0.41
C SER A 41 4.26 0.25 -1.88
N LEU A 42 5.48 0.27 -2.44
CA LEU A 42 5.72 -0.14 -3.82
C LEU A 42 5.54 -1.66 -4.00
N ALA A 43 6.02 -2.45 -3.04
CA ALA A 43 5.87 -3.90 -3.03
C ALA A 43 4.39 -4.31 -2.95
N GLU A 44 3.64 -3.67 -2.05
CA GLU A 44 2.19 -3.84 -1.95
C GLU A 44 1.50 -3.55 -3.27
N LEU A 45 1.79 -2.38 -3.86
CA LEU A 45 1.17 -1.92 -5.10
C LEU A 45 1.47 -2.88 -6.26
N ALA A 46 2.72 -3.28 -6.44
CA ALA A 46 3.12 -4.22 -7.49
C ALA A 46 2.43 -5.58 -7.34
N THR A 47 2.42 -6.13 -6.13
CA THR A 47 1.75 -7.42 -5.85
C THR A 47 0.23 -7.32 -6.02
N PHE A 48 -0.38 -6.20 -5.60
CA PHE A 48 -1.82 -5.95 -5.74
C PHE A 48 -2.25 -5.92 -7.22
N LEU A 49 -1.51 -5.22 -8.06
CA LEU A 49 -1.78 -5.11 -9.50
C LEU A 49 -1.58 -6.46 -10.19
N GLU A 50 -0.46 -7.13 -9.90
CA GLU A 50 -0.15 -8.46 -10.45
C GLU A 50 -1.24 -9.50 -10.12
N ALA A 51 -1.63 -9.61 -8.84
CA ALA A 51 -2.60 -10.59 -8.38
C ALA A 51 -4.00 -10.41 -9.03
N ARG A 52 -4.29 -9.22 -9.53
CA ARG A 52 -5.53 -8.89 -10.26
C ARG A 52 -5.40 -8.95 -11.77
N GLY A 53 -4.24 -9.38 -12.28
CA GLY A 53 -3.97 -9.45 -13.71
C GLY A 53 -3.92 -8.07 -14.39
N ILE A 54 -3.74 -7.01 -13.63
CA ILE A 54 -3.63 -5.64 -14.13
C ILE A 54 -2.20 -5.43 -14.64
N ARG A 55 -2.05 -5.16 -15.94
CA ARG A 55 -0.73 -4.86 -16.53
C ARG A 55 -0.27 -3.48 -16.09
N PHE A 56 0.99 -3.36 -15.75
CA PHE A 56 1.60 -2.11 -15.32
C PHE A 56 3.09 -2.06 -15.64
N VAL A 57 3.63 -0.85 -15.69
CA VAL A 57 5.07 -0.58 -15.83
C VAL A 57 5.45 0.57 -14.90
N ILE A 58 6.45 0.34 -14.05
CA ILE A 58 7.02 1.36 -13.16
C ILE A 58 8.05 2.16 -13.96
N ARG A 59 7.75 3.46 -14.20
CA ARG A 59 8.63 4.38 -14.92
C ARG A 59 9.62 5.08 -13.99
N GLU A 60 9.11 5.53 -12.85
CA GLU A 60 9.93 6.13 -11.82
C GLU A 60 9.46 5.72 -10.41
N PHE A 61 10.41 5.59 -9.49
CA PHE A 61 10.12 5.38 -8.09
C PHE A 61 11.08 6.17 -7.21
N SER A 62 10.55 6.65 -6.11
CA SER A 62 11.29 7.40 -5.10
C SER A 62 10.67 7.23 -3.71
N ARG A 63 11.19 7.93 -2.71
CA ARG A 63 10.56 7.98 -1.39
C ARG A 63 9.31 8.86 -1.36
N GLU A 64 9.14 9.72 -2.35
CA GLU A 64 8.13 10.76 -2.38
C GLU A 64 6.94 10.40 -3.29
N PHE A 65 7.21 9.70 -4.41
CA PHE A 65 6.18 9.26 -5.34
C PHE A 65 6.67 8.14 -6.25
N PHE A 66 5.70 7.45 -6.88
CA PHE A 66 5.90 6.48 -7.96
C PHE A 66 5.16 6.95 -9.20
N GLU A 67 5.78 6.87 -10.38
CA GLU A 67 5.14 6.99 -11.68
C GLU A 67 4.94 5.60 -12.26
N ILE A 68 3.67 5.23 -12.50
CA ILE A 68 3.33 3.90 -12.99
C ILE A 68 2.31 4.04 -14.13
N ASN A 69 2.64 3.45 -15.28
CA ASN A 69 1.69 3.23 -16.35
C ASN A 69 0.85 2.00 -16.02
N VAL A 70 -0.46 2.12 -16.06
CA VAL A 70 -1.39 1.06 -15.64
C VAL A 70 -2.50 0.88 -16.67
N THR A 71 -2.75 -0.36 -17.08
CA THR A 71 -3.87 -0.74 -17.96
C THR A 71 -5.12 -0.98 -17.11
N ALA A 72 -5.60 0.05 -16.41
CA ALA A 72 -6.79 -0.01 -15.56
C ALA A 72 -7.48 1.36 -15.48
N LYS A 73 -8.77 1.35 -15.18
CA LYS A 73 -9.48 2.58 -14.83
C LYS A 73 -9.21 2.97 -13.38
N THR A 74 -9.33 4.25 -13.07
CA THR A 74 -9.15 4.75 -11.69
C THR A 74 -10.03 4.01 -10.67
N ALA A 75 -11.25 3.62 -11.04
CA ALA A 75 -12.15 2.87 -10.17
C ALA A 75 -11.61 1.49 -9.76
N ASP A 76 -10.78 0.86 -10.60
CA ASP A 76 -10.17 -0.44 -10.33
C ASP A 76 -9.00 -0.34 -9.34
N LEU A 77 -8.51 0.90 -9.14
CA LEU A 77 -7.43 1.25 -8.23
C LEU A 77 -7.97 1.76 -6.88
N ALA A 78 -8.97 1.09 -6.31
CA ALA A 78 -9.61 1.49 -5.06
C ALA A 78 -8.58 1.77 -3.95
N ILE A 79 -8.43 3.04 -3.57
CA ILE A 79 -7.42 3.50 -2.58
C ILE A 79 -7.56 2.79 -1.23
N ASP A 80 -8.78 2.45 -0.84
CA ASP A 80 -9.07 1.76 0.42
C ASP A 80 -8.56 0.31 0.44
N GLY A 81 -8.18 -0.23 -0.74
CA GLY A 81 -7.51 -1.51 -0.88
C GLY A 81 -6.04 -1.49 -0.47
N PHE A 82 -5.44 -0.32 -0.23
CA PHE A 82 -4.02 -0.18 0.09
C PHE A 82 -3.76 0.26 1.53
N GLY A 83 -2.77 -0.34 2.17
CA GLY A 83 -2.24 0.12 3.46
C GLY A 83 -1.10 1.13 3.29
N GLY A 84 -0.34 1.03 2.23
CA GLY A 84 0.87 1.80 1.97
C GLY A 84 0.69 3.05 1.11
N ILE A 85 -0.38 3.19 0.33
CA ILE A 85 -0.61 4.32 -0.56
C ILE A 85 -1.45 5.40 0.12
N ILE A 86 -1.06 6.67 -0.05
CA ILE A 86 -1.72 7.84 0.56
C ILE A 86 -2.61 8.58 -0.45
N LYS A 87 -2.13 8.74 -1.70
CA LYS A 87 -2.86 9.40 -2.77
C LYS A 87 -2.60 8.71 -4.10
N ILE A 88 -3.57 8.81 -4.99
CA ILE A 88 -3.45 8.43 -6.40
C ILE A 88 -3.79 9.66 -7.22
N GLY A 89 -2.94 10.00 -8.18
CA GLY A 89 -3.17 11.07 -9.14
C GLY A 89 -3.10 10.57 -10.58
N VAL A 90 -3.91 11.13 -11.45
CA VAL A 90 -3.83 10.91 -12.91
C VAL A 90 -2.92 11.97 -13.51
N VAL A 91 -1.90 11.55 -14.23
CA VAL A 91 -0.98 12.46 -14.93
C VAL A 91 -1.72 13.17 -16.06
N LYS A 92 -1.60 14.49 -16.08
CA LYS A 92 -2.19 15.35 -17.12
C LYS A 92 -1.13 15.87 -18.08
N ALA A 93 0.07 16.14 -17.57
CA ALA A 93 1.20 16.60 -18.37
C ALA A 93 2.54 16.33 -17.71
N GLY A 94 3.61 16.38 -18.50
CA GLY A 94 4.98 16.31 -18.03
C GLY A 94 5.82 17.44 -18.64
N LEU A 95 6.92 17.79 -17.96
CA LEU A 95 7.95 18.70 -18.47
C LEU A 95 9.33 18.23 -18.01
N PRO A 96 10.40 18.55 -18.78
CA PRO A 96 11.77 18.22 -18.36
C PRO A 96 12.11 18.81 -16.99
N THR A 97 12.62 18.00 -16.07
CA THR A 97 13.00 18.44 -14.71
C THR A 97 14.06 19.52 -14.72
N GLU A 98 14.84 19.64 -15.80
CA GLU A 98 15.81 20.74 -15.97
C GLU A 98 15.17 22.13 -15.89
N HIS A 99 13.90 22.29 -16.33
CA HIS A 99 13.19 23.57 -16.17
C HIS A 99 12.91 23.87 -14.70
N VAL A 100 12.60 22.86 -13.89
CA VAL A 100 12.41 23.05 -12.43
C VAL A 100 13.74 23.36 -11.74
N LYS A 101 14.83 22.72 -12.16
CA LYS A 101 16.19 23.05 -11.69
C LYS A 101 16.61 24.47 -12.09
N GLY A 102 16.31 24.89 -13.32
CA GLY A 102 16.54 26.25 -13.79
C GLY A 102 15.73 27.27 -12.97
N PHE A 103 14.44 26.99 -12.71
CA PHE A 103 13.62 27.81 -11.82
C PHE A 103 14.25 27.96 -10.43
N ALA A 104 14.76 26.87 -9.84
CA ALA A 104 15.43 26.91 -8.54
C ALA A 104 16.67 27.82 -8.55
N LYS A 105 17.33 28.00 -9.70
CA LYS A 105 18.45 28.92 -9.95
C LYS A 105 18.03 30.32 -10.42
N ASN A 106 16.72 30.64 -10.39
CA ASN A 106 16.12 31.91 -10.83
C ASN A 106 16.18 32.19 -12.35
N ASP A 107 16.31 31.14 -13.18
CA ASP A 107 16.25 31.27 -14.63
C ASP A 107 14.86 31.76 -15.10
N ARG A 108 14.82 32.87 -15.86
CA ARG A 108 13.58 33.44 -16.38
C ARG A 108 12.94 32.57 -17.48
N ALA A 109 13.75 31.99 -18.36
CA ALA A 109 13.26 31.12 -19.42
C ALA A 109 12.59 29.86 -18.84
N ALA A 110 13.19 29.28 -17.78
CA ALA A 110 12.60 28.15 -17.07
C ALA A 110 11.23 28.49 -16.45
N LYS A 111 11.07 29.70 -15.90
CA LYS A 111 9.76 30.16 -15.39
C LYS A 111 8.69 30.20 -16.48
N THR A 112 9.04 30.74 -17.65
CA THR A 112 8.13 30.83 -18.80
C THR A 112 7.71 29.44 -19.25
N ARG A 113 8.66 28.51 -19.43
CA ARG A 113 8.39 27.13 -19.86
C ARG A 113 7.49 26.36 -18.88
N ILE A 114 7.66 26.56 -17.56
CA ILE A 114 6.78 25.93 -16.58
C ILE A 114 5.35 26.50 -16.69
N LYS A 115 5.19 27.84 -16.87
CA LYS A 115 3.87 28.46 -17.09
C LYS A 115 3.19 27.92 -18.36
N GLU A 116 3.90 27.89 -19.49
CA GLU A 116 3.42 27.33 -20.76
C GLU A 116 2.96 25.87 -20.60
N SER A 117 3.73 25.05 -19.88
CA SER A 117 3.37 23.67 -19.60
C SER A 117 2.10 23.55 -18.75
N ILE A 118 1.89 24.46 -17.77
CA ILE A 118 0.67 24.50 -16.95
C ILE A 118 -0.54 24.86 -17.83
N THR A 119 -0.45 25.91 -18.65
CA THR A 119 -1.52 26.35 -19.53
C THR A 119 -1.91 25.26 -20.54
N SER A 120 -0.93 24.56 -21.14
CA SER A 120 -1.18 23.51 -22.12
C SER A 120 -1.58 22.15 -21.54
N SER A 121 -1.46 21.97 -20.21
CA SER A 121 -1.65 20.68 -19.53
C SER A 121 -3.10 20.18 -19.47
N GLY A 122 -4.09 21.03 -19.69
CA GLY A 122 -5.49 20.73 -19.44
C GLY A 122 -5.90 20.66 -17.95
N LEU A 123 -4.97 20.91 -17.01
CA LEU A 123 -5.25 20.90 -15.57
C LEU A 123 -6.38 21.85 -15.18
N VAL A 124 -6.31 23.09 -15.69
CA VAL A 124 -7.32 24.13 -15.40
C VAL A 124 -8.66 23.75 -16.00
N ALA A 125 -8.69 23.26 -17.23
CA ALA A 125 -9.92 22.77 -17.86
C ALA A 125 -10.58 21.63 -17.07
N GLY A 126 -9.77 20.70 -16.54
CA GLY A 126 -10.24 19.63 -15.64
C GLY A 126 -10.91 20.18 -14.38
N ILE A 127 -10.28 21.13 -13.70
CA ILE A 127 -10.84 21.79 -12.51
C ILE A 127 -12.15 22.50 -12.85
N LEU A 128 -12.19 23.26 -13.95
CA LEU A 128 -13.35 24.03 -14.38
C LEU A 128 -14.55 23.15 -14.74
N SER A 129 -14.31 21.96 -15.28
CA SER A 129 -15.38 21.00 -15.61
C SER A 129 -16.11 20.46 -14.38
N LYS A 130 -15.58 20.63 -13.16
CA LYS A 130 -16.08 20.06 -11.91
C LYS A 130 -16.61 21.09 -10.92
N VAL A 131 -16.38 22.38 -11.15
CA VAL A 131 -16.70 23.42 -10.16
C VAL A 131 -17.45 24.58 -10.81
N ASP A 132 -18.66 24.86 -10.31
CA ASP A 132 -19.42 26.05 -10.63
C ASP A 132 -19.08 27.18 -9.64
N GLY A 133 -18.66 28.34 -10.17
CA GLY A 133 -18.37 29.54 -9.37
C GLY A 133 -16.93 29.62 -8.88
N LYS A 134 -16.74 29.93 -7.57
CA LYS A 134 -15.41 30.15 -7.00
C LYS A 134 -14.66 28.83 -6.75
N VAL A 135 -13.47 28.70 -7.33
CA VAL A 135 -12.61 27.53 -7.20
C VAL A 135 -11.69 27.65 -6.00
N LEU A 136 -11.72 26.66 -5.10
CA LEU A 136 -10.67 26.45 -4.09
C LEU A 136 -9.77 25.32 -4.57
N PHE A 137 -8.47 25.57 -4.74
CA PHE A 137 -7.52 24.57 -5.20
C PHE A 137 -6.22 24.56 -4.37
N GLY A 138 -5.48 23.48 -4.45
CA GLY A 138 -4.19 23.33 -3.79
C GLY A 138 -3.12 22.68 -4.67
N VAL A 139 -1.87 22.90 -4.30
CA VAL A 139 -0.70 22.29 -4.96
C VAL A 139 0.13 21.56 -3.93
N SER A 140 0.42 20.29 -4.17
CA SER A 140 1.33 19.48 -3.38
C SER A 140 2.58 19.17 -4.20
N VAL A 141 3.75 19.54 -3.70
CA VAL A 141 5.04 19.32 -4.38
C VAL A 141 5.76 18.14 -3.74
N TYR A 142 6.09 17.14 -4.55
CA TYR A 142 6.88 15.97 -4.20
C TYR A 142 8.16 15.98 -5.03
N SER A 143 9.33 15.71 -4.44
CA SER A 143 10.59 15.76 -5.18
C SER A 143 11.47 14.54 -4.90
N ALA A 144 11.77 13.78 -5.94
CA ALA A 144 12.77 12.73 -5.91
C ALA A 144 14.20 13.31 -5.79
N ASP A 145 14.42 14.52 -6.29
CA ASP A 145 15.69 15.23 -6.22
C ASP A 145 15.85 15.97 -4.88
N ARG A 146 16.77 15.48 -4.05
CA ARG A 146 17.05 16.07 -2.73
C ARG A 146 17.60 17.49 -2.81
N SER A 147 18.28 17.85 -3.91
CA SER A 147 18.85 19.20 -4.09
C SER A 147 17.77 20.29 -4.20
N LEU A 148 16.57 19.91 -4.63
CA LEU A 148 15.42 20.81 -4.81
C LEU A 148 14.57 20.97 -3.53
N ARG A 149 14.86 20.24 -2.46
CA ARG A 149 14.08 20.35 -1.20
C ARG A 149 13.99 21.75 -0.65
N GLY A 150 15.09 22.50 -0.70
CA GLY A 150 15.13 23.91 -0.28
C GLY A 150 14.28 24.86 -1.15
N ALA A 151 14.00 24.48 -2.40
CA ALA A 151 13.19 25.25 -3.33
C ALA A 151 11.71 24.84 -3.34
N SER A 152 11.33 23.73 -2.70
CA SER A 152 10.00 23.14 -2.82
C SER A 152 8.86 24.09 -2.47
N ASN A 153 8.97 24.89 -1.40
CA ASN A 153 7.97 25.88 -1.04
C ASN A 153 7.87 27.03 -2.06
N ARG A 154 8.99 27.40 -2.69
CA ARG A 154 9.02 28.42 -3.75
C ARG A 154 8.40 27.87 -5.04
N ILE A 155 8.68 26.62 -5.39
CA ILE A 155 8.06 25.91 -6.51
C ILE A 155 6.54 25.86 -6.31
N GLN A 156 6.09 25.41 -5.15
CA GLN A 156 4.66 25.29 -4.81
C GLN A 156 3.92 26.64 -4.98
N ARG A 157 4.47 27.74 -4.44
CA ARG A 157 3.86 29.07 -4.58
C ARG A 157 3.83 29.54 -6.03
N PHE A 158 4.90 29.27 -6.78
CA PHE A 158 4.99 29.65 -8.20
C PHE A 158 3.97 28.88 -9.04
N VAL A 159 3.89 27.56 -8.90
CA VAL A 159 2.93 26.72 -9.59
C VAL A 159 1.50 27.11 -9.23
N GLY A 160 1.22 27.33 -7.94
CA GLY A 160 -0.09 27.80 -7.47
C GLY A 160 -0.47 29.16 -8.04
N SER A 161 0.48 30.11 -8.12
CA SER A 161 0.24 31.41 -8.77
C SER A 161 -0.04 31.24 -10.26
N ALA A 162 0.72 30.40 -10.98
CA ALA A 162 0.52 30.18 -12.39
C ALA A 162 -0.84 29.56 -12.72
N ILE A 163 -1.29 28.59 -11.92
CA ILE A 163 -2.64 28.02 -12.03
C ILE A 163 -3.71 29.08 -11.74
N LYS A 164 -3.50 29.88 -10.71
CA LYS A 164 -4.43 30.98 -10.38
C LYS A 164 -4.54 32.00 -11.52
N ASP A 165 -3.41 32.41 -12.07
CA ASP A 165 -3.36 33.35 -13.22
C ASP A 165 -4.17 32.78 -14.40
N GLU A 166 -4.02 31.49 -14.68
CA GLU A 166 -4.76 30.79 -15.76
C GLU A 166 -6.27 30.72 -15.46
N LEU A 167 -6.69 30.38 -14.26
CA LEU A 167 -8.10 30.39 -13.84
C LEU A 167 -8.72 31.80 -13.98
N VAL A 168 -7.99 32.84 -13.59
CA VAL A 168 -8.43 34.22 -13.71
C VAL A 168 -8.54 34.65 -15.19
N SER A 169 -7.60 34.22 -16.07
CA SER A 169 -7.66 34.52 -17.49
C SER A 169 -8.92 33.92 -18.16
N GLN A 170 -9.45 32.82 -17.61
CA GLN A 170 -10.70 32.18 -18.04
C GLN A 170 -11.95 32.73 -17.30
N GLY A 171 -11.83 33.85 -16.57
CA GLY A 171 -12.92 34.55 -15.91
C GLY A 171 -13.38 33.93 -14.57
N VAL A 172 -12.60 32.98 -14.02
CA VAL A 172 -13.00 32.26 -12.81
C VAL A 172 -12.30 32.80 -11.57
N LYS A 173 -13.10 33.15 -10.54
CA LYS A 173 -12.58 33.51 -9.22
C LYS A 173 -11.99 32.28 -8.53
N SER A 174 -10.77 32.40 -8.03
CA SER A 174 -10.09 31.27 -7.40
C SER A 174 -9.34 31.67 -6.13
N ASP A 175 -9.31 30.73 -5.16
CA ASP A 175 -8.49 30.79 -3.96
C ASP A 175 -7.47 29.65 -3.99
N PHE A 176 -6.21 30.04 -3.91
CA PHE A 176 -5.12 29.08 -3.75
C PHE A 176 -4.89 28.78 -2.27
N MET A 177 -4.94 27.49 -1.93
CA MET A 177 -4.55 27.01 -0.60
C MET A 177 -3.04 27.05 -0.44
N GLY A 178 -2.53 28.24 -0.15
CA GLY A 178 -1.14 28.42 0.25
C GLY A 178 -0.91 27.91 1.67
N PHE A 179 0.34 27.62 2.01
CA PHE A 179 0.73 27.24 3.34
C PHE A 179 1.28 28.46 4.10
N SER A 180 0.98 28.55 5.40
CA SER A 180 1.68 29.49 6.29
C SER A 180 3.18 29.22 6.24
N GLY A 181 4.02 30.28 6.38
CA GLY A 181 5.48 30.19 6.23
C GLY A 181 6.19 29.19 7.13
N ASN A 182 5.51 28.67 8.17
CA ASN A 182 6.05 27.71 9.13
C ASN A 182 5.84 26.24 8.73
N ARG A 183 5.21 25.95 7.60
CA ARG A 183 4.99 24.57 7.17
C ARG A 183 6.28 24.00 6.57
N ARG A 184 6.75 22.89 7.14
CA ARG A 184 8.01 22.23 6.74
C ARG A 184 7.94 21.60 5.32
N PHE A 185 6.75 21.15 4.90
CA PHE A 185 6.55 20.45 3.64
C PHE A 185 5.44 21.08 2.81
N PRO A 186 5.66 21.32 1.51
CA PRO A 186 4.70 21.95 0.60
C PRO A 186 3.67 20.95 0.07
N GLN A 187 3.00 20.22 0.95
CA GLN A 187 2.03 19.19 0.58
C GLN A 187 0.77 19.35 1.44
N LEU A 188 -0.38 19.17 0.80
CA LEU A 188 -1.64 19.03 1.52
C LEU A 188 -1.69 17.64 2.18
N THR A 189 -2.12 17.60 3.43
CA THR A 189 -2.39 16.34 4.09
C THR A 189 -3.64 15.68 3.49
N HIS A 190 -3.74 14.36 3.60
CA HIS A 190 -4.93 13.62 3.16
C HIS A 190 -6.21 14.13 3.87
N VAL A 191 -6.12 14.54 5.14
CA VAL A 191 -7.24 15.13 5.88
C VAL A 191 -7.69 16.47 5.29
N GLU A 192 -6.76 17.34 4.87
CA GLU A 192 -7.10 18.61 4.21
C GLU A 192 -7.79 18.36 2.87
N VAL A 193 -7.26 17.41 2.08
CA VAL A 193 -7.82 17.05 0.78
C VAL A 193 -9.25 16.54 0.93
N LEU A 194 -9.49 15.62 1.88
CA LEU A 194 -10.85 15.11 2.19
C LEU A 194 -11.79 16.20 2.68
N LYS A 195 -11.40 16.95 3.73
CA LYS A 195 -12.26 17.99 4.33
C LYS A 195 -12.64 19.11 3.36
N LYS A 196 -11.80 19.40 2.36
CA LYS A 196 -12.06 20.42 1.35
C LYS A 196 -12.66 19.86 0.05
N GLN A 197 -12.93 18.56 0.00
CA GLN A 197 -13.51 17.88 -1.17
C GLN A 197 -12.70 18.16 -2.45
N LEU A 198 -11.36 18.11 -2.35
CA LEU A 198 -10.51 18.45 -3.49
C LEU A 198 -10.41 17.31 -4.50
N VAL A 199 -10.73 16.08 -4.12
CA VAL A 199 -10.78 14.92 -5.04
C VAL A 199 -11.95 15.06 -6.00
N GLU A 200 -13.15 15.31 -5.48
CA GLU A 200 -14.39 15.42 -6.26
C GLU A 200 -14.33 16.60 -7.24
N LYS A 201 -13.56 17.63 -6.89
CA LYS A 201 -13.36 18.85 -7.68
C LYS A 201 -12.13 18.77 -8.60
N GLU A 202 -11.37 17.67 -8.57
CA GLU A 202 -10.05 17.54 -9.23
C GLU A 202 -9.12 18.74 -8.92
N ALA A 203 -9.27 19.31 -7.72
CA ALA A 203 -8.69 20.61 -7.34
C ALA A 203 -7.41 20.50 -6.48
N GLU A 204 -6.85 19.31 -6.26
CA GLU A 204 -5.48 19.15 -5.78
C GLU A 204 -4.57 18.77 -6.95
N VAL A 205 -3.57 19.61 -7.22
CA VAL A 205 -2.52 19.34 -8.21
C VAL A 205 -1.30 18.76 -7.52
N LEU A 206 -0.87 17.59 -7.97
CA LEU A 206 0.39 16.95 -7.57
C LEU A 206 1.47 17.36 -8.56
N PHE A 207 2.46 18.10 -8.09
CA PHE A 207 3.63 18.50 -8.86
C PHE A 207 4.82 17.64 -8.43
N CYS A 208 5.07 16.58 -9.20
CA CYS A 208 6.00 15.51 -8.86
C CYS A 208 7.31 15.69 -9.64
N VAL A 209 8.34 16.20 -8.99
CA VAL A 209 9.64 16.45 -9.58
C VAL A 209 10.46 15.17 -9.57
N GLY A 210 10.51 14.48 -10.71
CA GLY A 210 11.29 13.28 -10.94
C GLY A 210 12.74 13.57 -11.28
N ARG A 211 13.48 12.54 -11.63
CA ARG A 211 14.90 12.64 -12.01
C ARG A 211 15.08 13.34 -13.36
N GLU A 212 14.29 12.93 -14.37
CA GLU A 212 14.34 13.43 -15.76
C GLU A 212 13.09 14.24 -16.10
N GLN A 213 11.92 13.76 -15.67
CA GLN A 213 10.62 14.37 -15.93
C GLN A 213 9.97 14.88 -14.64
N THR A 214 9.32 16.01 -14.73
CA THR A 214 8.43 16.53 -13.69
C THR A 214 7.01 16.33 -14.17
N LEU A 215 6.18 15.70 -13.36
CA LEU A 215 4.81 15.36 -13.70
C LEU A 215 3.84 16.32 -13.03
N MET A 216 2.81 16.68 -13.75
CA MET A 216 1.64 17.38 -13.24
C MET A 216 0.44 16.42 -13.27
N ALA A 217 -0.12 16.14 -12.11
CA ALA A 217 -1.24 15.22 -11.96
C ALA A 217 -2.35 15.85 -11.14
N THR A 218 -3.59 15.39 -11.28
CA THR A 218 -4.71 15.71 -10.39
C THR A 218 -5.00 14.54 -9.48
N THR A 219 -5.21 14.80 -8.19
CA THR A 219 -5.57 13.77 -7.21
C THR A 219 -6.96 13.23 -7.52
N VAL A 220 -7.06 11.91 -7.73
CA VAL A 220 -8.30 11.20 -8.03
C VAL A 220 -8.75 10.27 -6.89
N ALA A 221 -7.84 9.95 -5.97
CA ALA A 221 -8.17 9.21 -4.77
C ALA A 221 -7.21 9.57 -3.63
N VAL A 222 -7.73 9.59 -2.42
CA VAL A 222 -6.96 9.89 -1.22
C VAL A 222 -7.36 8.94 -0.08
N HIS A 223 -6.35 8.45 0.62
CA HIS A 223 -6.53 7.56 1.75
C HIS A 223 -7.34 8.22 2.88
N ASN A 224 -8.36 7.52 3.38
CA ASN A 224 -9.12 7.94 4.55
C ASN A 224 -8.48 7.38 5.84
N PRO A 225 -7.77 8.19 6.64
CA PRO A 225 -7.11 7.71 7.85
C PRO A 225 -8.10 7.33 8.95
N PHE A 226 -9.32 7.89 8.92
CA PHE A 226 -10.34 7.63 9.94
C PHE A 226 -10.87 6.20 9.85
N GLU A 227 -10.90 5.59 8.66
CA GLU A 227 -11.29 4.21 8.47
C GLU A 227 -10.30 3.23 9.13
N PHE A 228 -8.99 3.47 8.99
CA PHE A 228 -7.99 2.65 9.67
C PHE A 228 -7.97 2.91 11.17
N GLN A 229 -8.14 4.17 11.60
CA GLN A 229 -8.25 4.51 13.01
C GLN A 229 -9.47 3.81 13.64
N LYS A 230 -10.61 3.81 12.96
CA LYS A 230 -11.83 3.14 13.41
C LYS A 230 -11.57 1.65 13.68
N ARG A 231 -10.94 0.94 12.75
CA ARG A 231 -10.59 -0.49 12.92
C ARG A 231 -9.51 -0.73 13.96
N ASP A 232 -8.74 0.28 14.31
CA ASP A 232 -7.71 0.17 15.34
C ASP A 232 -8.28 0.34 16.76
N VAL A 233 -9.07 1.42 16.97
CA VAL A 233 -9.45 1.87 18.31
C VAL A 233 -10.94 1.72 18.63
N GLU A 234 -11.84 1.53 17.64
CA GLU A 234 -13.28 1.39 17.88
C GLU A 234 -13.77 -0.08 17.87
N LYS A 235 -12.89 -1.02 17.53
CA LYS A 235 -13.21 -2.46 17.64
C LYS A 235 -13.46 -2.86 19.08
N PRO A 236 -14.35 -3.82 19.37
CA PRO A 236 -14.75 -4.21 20.73
C PRO A 236 -13.61 -4.60 21.65
N VAL A 237 -12.59 -5.27 21.12
CA VAL A 237 -11.46 -5.75 21.91
C VAL A 237 -10.14 -5.25 21.35
N GLU A 238 -9.47 -4.41 22.13
CA GLU A 238 -8.14 -3.90 21.79
C GLU A 238 -7.03 -4.71 22.49
N ARG A 239 -5.89 -4.82 21.83
CA ARG A 239 -4.63 -5.24 22.44
C ARG A 239 -3.60 -4.14 22.27
N ARG A 240 -3.35 -3.37 23.32
CA ARG A 240 -2.49 -2.16 23.26
C ARG A 240 -1.01 -2.45 23.05
N ILE A 241 -0.55 -3.65 23.36
CA ILE A 241 0.86 -4.06 23.26
C ILE A 241 0.92 -5.23 22.27
N PHE A 242 1.88 -5.17 21.35
CA PHE A 242 2.13 -6.20 20.31
C PHE A 242 1.01 -6.38 19.27
N ALA A 243 0.22 -5.35 18.99
CA ALA A 243 -0.73 -5.40 17.90
C ALA A 243 -0.07 -4.87 16.62
N ILE A 244 -0.28 -5.56 15.51
CA ILE A 244 0.08 -5.06 14.18
C ILE A 244 -0.87 -3.89 13.81
N PRO A 245 -0.34 -2.74 13.32
CA PRO A 245 -1.20 -1.66 12.87
C PRO A 245 -2.07 -2.09 11.66
N PRO A 246 -3.35 -1.70 11.57
CA PRO A 246 -4.24 -2.10 10.47
C PRO A 246 -3.69 -1.79 9.08
N ARG A 247 -2.97 -0.68 8.90
CA ARG A 247 -2.32 -0.37 7.62
C ARG A 247 -1.24 -1.39 7.25
N LEU A 248 -0.42 -1.82 8.21
CA LEU A 248 0.58 -2.86 7.96
C LEU A 248 -0.10 -4.22 7.73
N ALA A 249 -1.16 -4.52 8.47
CA ALA A 249 -1.97 -5.71 8.24
C ALA A 249 -2.53 -5.75 6.81
N ARG A 250 -3.04 -4.63 6.29
CA ARG A 250 -3.48 -4.51 4.89
C ARG A 250 -2.35 -4.78 3.91
N ILE A 251 -1.18 -4.21 4.13
CA ILE A 251 0.01 -4.48 3.31
C ILE A 251 0.34 -5.97 3.32
N MET A 252 0.34 -6.61 4.50
CA MET A 252 0.63 -8.03 4.64
C MET A 252 -0.36 -8.90 3.84
N VAL A 253 -1.66 -8.59 3.91
CA VAL A 253 -2.69 -9.26 3.10
C VAL A 253 -2.40 -9.10 1.61
N ASN A 254 -2.10 -7.89 1.15
CA ASN A 254 -1.82 -7.62 -0.26
C ASN A 254 -0.54 -8.30 -0.75
N LEU A 255 0.51 -8.42 0.08
CA LEU A 255 1.75 -9.11 -0.27
C LEU A 255 1.56 -10.62 -0.53
N THR A 256 0.50 -11.23 0.02
CA THR A 256 0.14 -12.61 -0.34
C THR A 256 -0.53 -12.75 -1.70
N GLY A 257 -0.87 -11.64 -2.36
CA GLY A 257 -1.67 -11.67 -3.58
C GLY A 257 -3.13 -12.08 -3.33
N CYS A 258 -3.64 -11.87 -2.13
CA CYS A 258 -5.01 -12.21 -1.77
C CYS A 258 -6.03 -11.42 -2.62
N THR A 259 -6.96 -12.14 -3.23
CA THR A 259 -8.08 -11.60 -4.02
C THR A 259 -9.41 -12.14 -3.49
N PRO A 260 -10.56 -11.56 -3.87
CA PRO A 260 -11.86 -12.05 -3.44
C PRO A 260 -12.05 -13.56 -3.67
N GLY A 261 -12.63 -14.25 -2.69
CA GLY A 261 -12.91 -15.70 -2.74
C GLY A 261 -11.73 -16.62 -2.41
N LYS A 262 -10.54 -16.07 -2.16
CA LYS A 262 -9.38 -16.86 -1.71
C LYS A 262 -9.51 -17.25 -0.24
N THR A 263 -9.01 -18.45 0.10
CA THR A 263 -8.89 -18.89 1.48
C THR A 263 -7.63 -18.29 2.13
N PHE A 264 -7.84 -17.51 3.17
CA PHE A 264 -6.81 -16.77 3.87
C PHE A 264 -6.65 -17.28 5.32
N LEU A 265 -5.42 -17.53 5.75
CA LEU A 265 -5.10 -17.99 7.11
C LEU A 265 -4.18 -17.00 7.83
N ASP A 266 -4.53 -16.69 9.09
CA ASP A 266 -3.61 -16.12 10.08
C ASP A 266 -3.46 -17.10 11.26
N PRO A 267 -2.35 -17.85 11.34
CA PRO A 267 -2.13 -18.88 12.37
C PRO A 267 -1.68 -18.33 13.73
N PHE A 268 -1.47 -17.02 13.86
CA PHE A 268 -1.15 -16.31 15.11
C PHE A 268 -2.04 -15.07 15.23
N CYS A 269 -3.36 -15.24 15.06
CA CYS A 269 -4.27 -14.15 14.74
C CYS A 269 -4.45 -13.10 15.85
N GLY A 270 -4.06 -13.39 17.10
CA GLY A 270 -4.23 -12.48 18.21
C GLY A 270 -5.69 -11.99 18.31
N VAL A 271 -5.90 -10.68 18.30
CA VAL A 271 -7.23 -10.06 18.31
C VAL A 271 -7.84 -9.89 16.91
N GLY A 272 -7.22 -10.45 15.86
CA GLY A 272 -7.78 -10.55 14.51
C GLY A 272 -7.54 -9.35 13.59
N THR A 273 -6.54 -8.52 13.81
CA THR A 273 -6.30 -7.33 12.96
C THR A 273 -6.00 -7.70 11.50
N ILE A 274 -5.17 -8.71 11.23
CA ILE A 274 -4.88 -9.18 9.87
C ILE A 274 -6.14 -9.81 9.26
N LEU A 275 -6.89 -10.59 10.03
CA LEU A 275 -8.15 -11.20 9.59
C LEU A 275 -9.19 -10.15 9.17
N GLN A 276 -9.29 -9.02 9.91
CA GLN A 276 -10.18 -7.91 9.56
C GLN A 276 -9.84 -7.36 8.17
N GLU A 277 -8.57 -7.14 7.89
CA GLU A 277 -8.13 -6.59 6.60
C GLU A 277 -8.29 -7.61 5.45
N ALA A 278 -8.13 -8.90 5.72
CA ALA A 278 -8.40 -9.96 4.76
C ALA A 278 -9.90 -10.11 4.47
N LEU A 279 -10.75 -10.03 5.49
CA LEU A 279 -12.21 -10.09 5.35
C LEU A 279 -12.75 -8.90 4.53
N LEU A 280 -12.20 -7.69 4.74
CA LEU A 280 -12.50 -6.51 3.90
C LEU A 280 -12.03 -6.68 2.44
N SER A 281 -11.07 -7.57 2.18
CA SER A 281 -10.66 -7.97 0.84
C SER A 281 -11.55 -9.06 0.24
N ARG A 282 -12.65 -9.43 0.93
CA ARG A 282 -13.60 -10.48 0.54
C ARG A 282 -12.96 -11.87 0.43
N ALA A 283 -12.00 -12.17 1.28
CA ALA A 283 -11.45 -13.51 1.44
C ALA A 283 -12.31 -14.35 2.41
N HIS A 284 -12.24 -15.67 2.28
CA HIS A 284 -12.69 -16.61 3.31
C HIS A 284 -11.60 -16.72 4.36
N VAL A 285 -11.83 -16.22 5.58
CA VAL A 285 -10.75 -16.07 6.55
C VAL A 285 -10.79 -17.14 7.64
N VAL A 286 -9.62 -17.71 7.94
CA VAL A 286 -9.41 -18.63 9.05
C VAL A 286 -8.39 -18.00 9.98
N GLY A 287 -8.77 -17.81 11.26
CA GLY A 287 -7.87 -17.35 12.32
C GLY A 287 -7.57 -18.47 13.30
N VAL A 288 -6.33 -18.57 13.73
CA VAL A 288 -5.95 -19.50 14.79
C VAL A 288 -5.09 -18.78 15.84
N ASP A 289 -5.32 -19.04 17.09
CA ASP A 289 -4.45 -18.62 18.18
C ASP A 289 -4.42 -19.68 19.30
N LEU A 290 -3.29 -19.81 19.95
CA LEU A 290 -3.14 -20.75 21.08
C LEU A 290 -3.93 -20.27 22.31
N ASN A 291 -4.05 -18.94 22.47
CA ASN A 291 -4.71 -18.32 23.60
C ASN A 291 -6.24 -18.23 23.38
N PRO A 292 -7.06 -18.92 24.20
CA PRO A 292 -8.53 -18.88 24.06
C PRO A 292 -9.12 -17.48 24.18
N TRP A 293 -8.48 -16.59 24.95
CA TRP A 293 -8.89 -15.17 25.01
C TRP A 293 -8.72 -14.47 23.67
N CYS A 294 -7.60 -14.70 22.97
CA CYS A 294 -7.38 -14.16 21.62
C CYS A 294 -8.43 -14.66 20.63
N VAL A 295 -8.75 -15.95 20.68
CA VAL A 295 -9.78 -16.57 19.82
C VAL A 295 -11.15 -15.90 20.01
N LYS A 296 -11.56 -15.67 21.27
CA LYS A 296 -12.79 -14.96 21.60
C LYS A 296 -12.76 -13.53 21.10
N ALA A 297 -11.68 -12.81 21.38
CA ALA A 297 -11.47 -11.42 20.98
C ALA A 297 -11.50 -11.24 19.45
N ALA A 298 -10.81 -12.12 18.71
CA ALA A 298 -10.81 -12.08 17.25
C ALA A 298 -12.22 -12.29 16.67
N ARG A 299 -13.00 -13.24 17.24
CA ARG A 299 -14.38 -13.48 16.81
C ARG A 299 -15.26 -12.25 17.04
N GLU A 300 -15.22 -11.66 18.25
CA GLU A 300 -15.98 -10.45 18.57
C GLU A 300 -15.64 -9.28 17.65
N ASN A 301 -14.36 -9.10 17.33
CA ASN A 301 -13.90 -8.06 16.44
C ASN A 301 -14.33 -8.29 14.98
N LEU A 302 -14.34 -9.54 14.49
CA LEU A 302 -14.82 -9.88 13.14
C LEU A 302 -16.34 -9.75 13.03
N GLU A 303 -17.10 -10.14 14.06
CA GLU A 303 -18.55 -9.93 14.11
C GLU A 303 -18.90 -8.45 14.10
N TRP A 304 -18.17 -7.62 14.85
CA TRP A 304 -18.32 -6.16 14.82
C TRP A 304 -18.01 -5.60 13.42
N LEU A 305 -16.89 -6.01 12.83
CA LEU A 305 -16.49 -5.55 11.48
C LEU A 305 -17.57 -5.87 10.45
N THR A 306 -18.12 -7.10 10.50
CA THR A 306 -19.17 -7.55 9.57
C THR A 306 -20.42 -6.67 9.66
N LYS A 307 -20.83 -6.28 10.86
CA LYS A 307 -21.96 -5.38 11.07
C LYS A 307 -21.64 -3.96 10.63
N GLU A 308 -20.50 -3.43 11.05
CA GLU A 308 -20.07 -2.05 10.82
C GLU A 308 -19.88 -1.73 9.33
N TYR A 309 -19.35 -2.68 8.56
CA TYR A 309 -19.11 -2.53 7.13
C TYR A 309 -20.18 -3.23 6.26
N ALA A 310 -21.29 -3.70 6.87
CA ALA A 310 -22.40 -4.37 6.18
C ALA A 310 -21.93 -5.49 5.22
N LEU A 311 -20.99 -6.31 5.65
CA LEU A 311 -20.42 -7.40 4.85
C LEU A 311 -21.41 -8.57 4.80
N LYS A 312 -22.27 -8.61 3.78
CA LYS A 312 -23.36 -9.60 3.68
C LYS A 312 -22.90 -11.05 3.49
N GLU A 313 -21.71 -11.23 2.89
CA GLU A 313 -21.13 -12.54 2.54
C GLU A 313 -19.82 -12.79 3.31
N ALA A 314 -19.73 -12.24 4.55
CA ALA A 314 -18.57 -12.45 5.37
C ALA A 314 -18.47 -13.93 5.79
N ASP A 315 -17.37 -14.58 5.42
CA ASP A 315 -17.07 -15.95 5.81
C ASP A 315 -15.78 -15.97 6.65
N PHE A 316 -15.93 -16.33 7.92
CA PHE A 316 -14.80 -16.43 8.82
C PHE A 316 -14.95 -17.54 9.86
N THR A 317 -13.83 -18.15 10.18
CA THR A 317 -13.72 -19.15 11.23
C THR A 317 -12.55 -18.80 12.15
N VAL A 318 -12.75 -18.83 13.47
CA VAL A 318 -11.67 -18.62 14.45
C VAL A 318 -11.56 -19.84 15.36
N LEU A 319 -10.39 -20.46 15.40
CA LEU A 319 -10.11 -21.71 16.07
C LEU A 319 -9.05 -21.54 17.16
N GLN A 320 -9.19 -22.26 18.25
CA GLN A 320 -8.07 -22.45 19.19
C GLN A 320 -7.17 -23.57 18.68
N GLY A 321 -5.85 -23.31 18.61
CA GLY A 321 -4.89 -24.31 18.15
C GLY A 321 -3.44 -23.86 18.22
N ASP A 322 -2.54 -24.84 18.10
CA ASP A 322 -1.11 -24.59 17.95
C ASP A 322 -0.77 -24.48 16.47
N ALA A 323 -0.19 -23.35 16.07
CA ALA A 323 0.21 -23.06 14.68
C ALA A 323 1.10 -24.13 14.03
N ARG A 324 1.81 -24.92 14.87
CA ARG A 324 2.71 -25.99 14.43
C ARG A 324 2.00 -27.32 14.13
N LYS A 325 0.68 -27.40 14.27
CA LYS A 325 -0.13 -28.63 14.15
C LYS A 325 -1.49 -28.39 13.50
N LEU A 326 -1.57 -27.48 12.54
CA LEU A 326 -2.84 -27.07 11.93
C LEU A 326 -3.19 -27.86 10.66
N SER A 327 -2.23 -28.45 9.97
CA SER A 327 -2.43 -29.14 8.68
C SER A 327 -3.39 -30.32 8.74
N SER A 328 -3.67 -30.88 9.93
CA SER A 328 -4.73 -31.85 10.14
C SER A 328 -6.14 -31.29 10.16
N ARG A 329 -6.32 -29.99 10.40
CA ARG A 329 -7.59 -29.28 10.60
C ARG A 329 -7.87 -28.20 9.55
N VAL A 330 -6.82 -27.61 9.01
CA VAL A 330 -6.87 -26.52 8.00
C VAL A 330 -6.08 -26.96 6.79
N ARG A 331 -6.71 -26.92 5.62
CA ARG A 331 -6.11 -27.31 4.32
C ARG A 331 -6.62 -26.39 3.23
N ASN A 332 -6.00 -26.47 2.05
CA ASN A 332 -6.40 -25.73 0.85
C ASN A 332 -6.36 -24.21 1.08
N VAL A 333 -5.29 -23.73 1.70
CA VAL A 333 -5.07 -22.31 1.96
C VAL A 333 -4.36 -21.68 0.78
N ASP A 334 -4.89 -20.58 0.26
CA ASP A 334 -4.26 -19.83 -0.84
C ASP A 334 -3.27 -18.79 -0.32
N CYS A 335 -3.59 -18.17 0.82
CA CYS A 335 -2.84 -17.04 1.36
C CYS A 335 -2.63 -17.20 2.87
N ILE A 336 -1.41 -17.02 3.31
CA ILE A 336 -1.08 -16.94 4.74
C ILE A 336 -0.40 -15.60 4.99
N ALA A 337 -0.93 -14.77 5.90
CA ALA A 337 -0.18 -13.63 6.41
C ALA A 337 -0.26 -13.59 7.94
N THR A 338 0.88 -13.33 8.59
CA THR A 338 0.93 -13.40 10.04
C THR A 338 2.10 -12.64 10.66
N GLU A 339 1.89 -12.16 11.88
CA GLU A 339 2.93 -11.65 12.77
C GLU A 339 2.96 -12.50 14.04
N PRO A 340 3.84 -13.52 14.14
CA PRO A 340 4.01 -14.30 15.37
C PRO A 340 4.64 -13.46 16.50
N ASP A 341 4.94 -14.09 17.63
CA ASP A 341 5.70 -13.43 18.70
C ASP A 341 7.06 -12.91 18.18
N LEU A 342 7.33 -11.62 18.37
CA LEU A 342 8.59 -10.96 17.98
C LEU A 342 9.58 -10.84 19.14
N GLY A 343 9.28 -11.46 20.28
CA GLY A 343 10.08 -11.39 21.49
C GLY A 343 9.66 -10.26 22.44
N PRO A 344 10.43 -10.05 23.51
CA PRO A 344 10.06 -9.11 24.56
C PRO A 344 10.16 -7.65 24.12
N ALA A 345 9.32 -6.79 24.69
CA ALA A 345 9.46 -5.35 24.54
C ALA A 345 10.78 -4.87 25.14
N LEU A 346 11.64 -4.26 24.32
CA LEU A 346 12.95 -3.80 24.73
C LEU A 346 12.91 -2.30 25.14
N ARG A 347 13.46 -1.99 26.33
CA ARG A 347 13.64 -0.60 26.79
C ARG A 347 14.81 0.10 26.10
N HIS A 348 15.86 -0.66 25.77
CA HIS A 348 17.10 -0.16 25.18
C HIS A 348 17.50 -0.98 23.96
N VAL A 349 18.32 -0.42 23.09
CA VAL A 349 18.95 -1.13 21.97
C VAL A 349 19.78 -2.28 22.53
N PRO A 350 19.54 -3.54 22.12
CA PRO A 350 20.23 -4.71 22.66
C PRO A 350 21.69 -4.82 22.19
N THR A 351 22.47 -5.62 22.90
CA THR A 351 23.74 -6.14 22.36
C THR A 351 23.46 -7.27 21.36
N ASN A 352 24.40 -7.56 20.47
CA ASN A 352 24.29 -8.67 19.53
C ASN A 352 24.05 -10.00 20.24
N THR A 353 24.79 -10.28 21.32
CA THR A 353 24.64 -11.50 22.12
C THR A 353 23.23 -11.62 22.73
N TYR A 354 22.66 -10.53 23.23
CA TYR A 354 21.32 -10.56 23.80
C TYR A 354 20.24 -10.74 22.73
N ALA A 355 20.35 -10.03 21.59
CA ALA A 355 19.47 -10.20 20.45
C ALA A 355 19.50 -11.64 19.92
N ALA A 356 20.69 -12.22 19.74
CA ALA A 356 20.87 -13.61 19.30
C ALA A 356 20.21 -14.62 20.28
N LYS A 357 20.29 -14.39 21.59
CA LYS A 357 19.59 -15.23 22.57
C LYS A 357 18.06 -15.15 22.44
N ILE A 358 17.50 -13.98 22.09
CA ILE A 358 16.06 -13.84 21.84
C ILE A 358 15.69 -14.61 20.56
N VAL A 359 16.42 -14.39 19.48
CA VAL A 359 16.22 -15.09 18.20
C VAL A 359 16.23 -16.60 18.37
N ALA A 360 17.22 -17.14 19.07
CA ALA A 360 17.34 -18.58 19.30
C ALA A 360 16.15 -19.19 20.07
N LYS A 361 15.43 -18.38 20.88
CA LYS A 361 14.19 -18.82 21.56
C LYS A 361 12.96 -18.78 20.67
N LEU A 362 12.94 -17.90 19.65
CA LEU A 362 11.80 -17.72 18.74
C LEU A 362 11.84 -18.69 17.55
N GLU A 363 13.04 -19.01 17.05
CA GLU A 363 13.23 -19.86 15.87
C GLU A 363 12.49 -21.21 15.93
N PRO A 364 12.44 -21.95 17.06
CA PRO A 364 11.72 -23.22 17.13
C PRO A 364 10.21 -23.09 16.85
N LEU A 365 9.60 -21.96 17.25
CA LEU A 365 8.21 -21.67 16.92
C LEU A 365 8.02 -21.43 15.42
N TYR A 366 8.88 -20.62 14.83
CA TYR A 366 8.82 -20.28 13.42
C TYR A 366 9.08 -21.49 12.51
N PHE A 367 10.09 -22.28 12.86
CA PHE A 367 10.48 -23.45 12.07
C PHE A 367 9.41 -24.54 12.11
N GLY A 368 8.85 -24.83 13.31
CA GLY A 368 7.75 -25.79 13.41
C GLY A 368 6.48 -25.34 12.69
N PHE A 369 6.22 -24.03 12.63
CA PHE A 369 5.12 -23.49 11.83
C PHE A 369 5.37 -23.64 10.33
N LEU A 370 6.60 -23.40 9.82
CA LEU A 370 6.91 -23.50 8.40
C LEU A 370 6.65 -24.88 7.81
N GLU A 371 7.00 -25.93 8.53
CA GLU A 371 6.75 -27.32 8.11
C GLU A 371 5.26 -27.58 7.97
N ASP A 372 4.45 -27.07 8.87
CA ASP A 372 3.00 -27.23 8.84
C ASP A 372 2.34 -26.32 7.77
N ALA A 373 2.84 -25.08 7.59
CA ALA A 373 2.39 -24.14 6.59
C ALA A 373 2.55 -24.67 5.16
N PHE A 374 3.68 -25.33 4.87
CA PHE A 374 3.92 -25.95 3.58
C PHE A 374 2.83 -27.01 3.24
N ASN A 375 2.40 -27.77 4.25
CA ASN A 375 1.35 -28.79 4.06
C ASN A 375 -0.04 -28.18 3.87
N MET A 376 -0.31 -27.00 4.45
CA MET A 376 -1.61 -26.32 4.36
C MET A 376 -1.78 -25.54 3.05
N LEU A 377 -0.69 -24.96 2.54
CA LEU A 377 -0.74 -24.13 1.32
C LEU A 377 -1.08 -24.94 0.08
N ASN A 378 -1.93 -24.38 -0.77
CA ASN A 378 -2.13 -24.83 -2.13
C ASN A 378 -0.87 -24.62 -2.97
N GLY A 379 -0.75 -25.33 -4.11
CA GLY A 379 0.23 -24.96 -5.14
C GLY A 379 0.02 -23.49 -5.54
N ASP A 380 1.13 -22.75 -5.71
CA ASP A 380 1.15 -21.31 -5.94
C ASP A 380 0.62 -20.44 -4.77
N GLY A 381 0.21 -21.03 -3.65
CA GLY A 381 -0.18 -20.30 -2.44
C GLY A 381 1.00 -19.51 -1.84
N ARG A 382 0.71 -18.33 -1.29
CA ARG A 382 1.75 -17.43 -0.77
C ARG A 382 1.67 -17.27 0.76
N LEU A 383 2.86 -17.17 1.37
CA LEU A 383 3.08 -16.88 2.78
C LEU A 383 3.78 -15.51 2.92
N ALA A 384 3.16 -14.58 3.63
CA ALA A 384 3.81 -13.35 4.11
C ALA A 384 3.96 -13.41 5.64
N LEU A 385 5.18 -13.40 6.15
CA LEU A 385 5.44 -13.55 7.57
C LEU A 385 6.41 -12.49 8.09
N VAL A 386 6.12 -11.99 9.27
CA VAL A 386 6.98 -11.04 9.99
C VAL A 386 7.90 -11.80 10.94
N THR A 387 9.20 -11.49 10.87
CA THR A 387 10.18 -11.87 11.89
C THR A 387 10.77 -10.64 12.57
N PRO A 388 11.36 -10.75 13.77
CA PRO A 388 11.98 -9.61 14.43
C PRO A 388 13.26 -9.19 13.72
N TYR A 389 13.44 -7.87 13.60
CA TYR A 389 14.63 -7.21 13.14
C TYR A 389 15.24 -6.41 14.30
N PHE A 390 16.26 -6.94 14.94
CA PHE A 390 16.90 -6.28 16.07
C PHE A 390 17.99 -5.34 15.59
N GLN A 391 17.77 -4.03 15.74
CA GLN A 391 18.87 -3.07 15.68
C GLN A 391 19.74 -3.27 16.91
N THR A 392 21.06 -3.39 16.73
CA THR A 392 21.96 -3.63 17.84
C THR A 392 22.90 -2.46 18.08
N ARG A 393 23.59 -2.44 19.21
CA ARG A 393 24.55 -1.39 19.58
C ARG A 393 25.77 -1.33 18.66
N SER A 394 26.10 -2.41 17.99
CA SER A 394 27.20 -2.45 17.00
C SER A 394 26.83 -1.80 15.67
N GLY A 395 25.54 -1.54 15.43
CA GLY A 395 25.01 -1.10 14.14
C GLY A 395 24.66 -2.24 13.18
N GLU A 396 25.12 -3.46 13.45
CA GLU A 396 24.76 -4.64 12.65
C GLU A 396 23.46 -5.25 13.17
N PRO A 397 22.47 -5.51 12.30
CA PRO A 397 21.21 -6.11 12.74
C PRO A 397 21.40 -7.60 13.08
N VAL A 398 20.59 -8.08 14.03
CA VAL A 398 20.41 -9.51 14.28
C VAL A 398 19.02 -9.90 13.83
N VAL A 399 18.96 -10.89 12.94
CA VAL A 399 17.73 -11.43 12.32
C VAL A 399 17.66 -12.94 12.52
N THR A 400 16.54 -13.54 12.16
CA THR A 400 16.32 -14.99 12.23
C THR A 400 16.83 -15.69 10.97
N ARG A 401 17.06 -17.01 11.06
CA ARG A 401 17.30 -17.88 9.90
C ARG A 401 16.01 -18.41 9.28
N PHE A 402 14.93 -17.64 9.42
CA PHE A 402 13.61 -18.02 8.93
C PHE A 402 13.61 -18.27 7.42
N ALA A 403 14.29 -17.41 6.67
CA ALA A 403 14.29 -17.47 5.23
C ALA A 403 15.00 -18.74 4.69
N GLU A 404 16.13 -19.09 5.28
CA GLU A 404 16.84 -20.32 4.96
C GLU A 404 15.99 -21.56 5.27
N LYS A 405 15.36 -21.55 6.45
CA LYS A 405 14.48 -22.66 6.86
C LYS A 405 13.25 -22.80 5.96
N ALA A 406 12.68 -21.69 5.49
CA ALA A 406 11.56 -21.70 4.55
C ALA A 406 11.94 -22.36 3.20
N GLU A 407 13.16 -22.08 2.72
CA GLU A 407 13.69 -22.70 1.51
C GLU A 407 14.01 -24.20 1.72
N GLU A 408 14.49 -24.59 2.89
CA GLU A 408 14.72 -26.00 3.25
C GLU A 408 13.43 -26.84 3.24
N VAL A 409 12.29 -26.27 3.66
CA VAL A 409 10.99 -26.95 3.60
C VAL A 409 10.34 -26.94 2.23
N GLY A 410 10.97 -26.30 1.23
CA GLY A 410 10.53 -26.30 -0.17
C GLY A 410 9.75 -25.06 -0.62
N LEU A 411 9.61 -24.05 0.24
CA LEU A 411 9.03 -22.77 -0.16
C LEU A 411 10.03 -21.97 -0.99
N LYS A 412 9.55 -21.29 -2.03
CA LYS A 412 10.36 -20.41 -2.86
C LYS A 412 10.19 -18.96 -2.42
N ARG A 413 11.29 -18.26 -2.25
CA ARG A 413 11.29 -16.81 -1.94
C ARG A 413 10.72 -16.04 -3.13
N VAL A 414 9.79 -15.13 -2.87
CA VAL A 414 9.18 -14.26 -3.88
C VAL A 414 9.72 -12.85 -3.69
N SER A 415 10.45 -12.35 -4.68
CA SER A 415 10.75 -10.93 -4.72
C SER A 415 9.49 -10.16 -5.17
N PRO A 416 9.04 -9.15 -4.41
CA PRO A 416 7.93 -8.31 -4.85
C PRO A 416 8.33 -7.37 -6.00
N PHE A 417 9.62 -7.34 -6.36
CA PHE A 417 10.17 -6.51 -7.42
C PHE A 417 10.82 -7.40 -8.47
N ARG A 418 10.19 -7.50 -9.64
CA ARG A 418 10.73 -8.25 -10.78
C ARG A 418 11.17 -7.29 -11.87
N LYS A 419 12.18 -7.68 -12.66
CA LYS A 419 12.76 -6.83 -13.73
C LYS A 419 11.71 -6.36 -14.73
N GLU A 420 10.75 -7.22 -15.06
CA GLU A 420 9.67 -6.93 -15.99
C GLU A 420 8.68 -5.86 -15.51
N PHE A 421 8.70 -5.50 -14.24
CA PHE A 421 7.87 -4.42 -13.71
C PHE A 421 8.41 -3.02 -14.02
N PHE A 422 9.68 -2.91 -14.40
CA PHE A 422 10.34 -1.63 -14.59
C PHE A 422 10.58 -1.32 -16.07
N GLU A 423 10.30 -0.09 -16.49
CA GLU A 423 10.63 0.39 -17.83
C GLU A 423 12.15 0.45 -18.05
N LYS A 424 12.90 0.86 -17.03
CA LYS A 424 14.35 0.92 -17.01
C LYS A 424 14.91 -0.22 -16.14
N ASN A 425 16.12 -0.68 -16.47
CA ASN A 425 16.82 -1.71 -15.68
C ASN A 425 18.20 -1.19 -15.24
N GLY A 426 18.18 -0.08 -14.52
CA GLY A 426 19.37 0.56 -13.95
C GLY A 426 19.79 -0.05 -12.60
N GLU A 427 20.80 0.55 -11.99
CA GLU A 427 21.36 0.10 -10.71
C GLU A 427 20.31 0.15 -9.56
N ALA A 428 19.43 1.15 -9.58
CA ALA A 428 18.40 1.32 -8.55
C ALA A 428 17.34 0.22 -8.62
N GLU A 429 16.90 -0.15 -9.83
CA GLU A 429 15.96 -1.22 -10.10
C GLU A 429 16.57 -2.59 -9.75
N GLN A 430 17.83 -2.81 -10.12
CA GLN A 430 18.56 -4.04 -9.78
C GLN A 430 18.69 -4.21 -8.26
N LYS A 431 18.95 -3.12 -7.52
CA LYS A 431 18.99 -3.15 -6.04
C LYS A 431 17.64 -3.51 -5.43
N LEU A 432 16.53 -3.03 -6.01
CA LEU A 432 15.19 -3.44 -5.55
C LEU A 432 14.90 -4.90 -5.87
N CYS A 433 15.17 -5.35 -7.10
CA CYS A 433 14.97 -6.74 -7.50
C CYS A 433 15.82 -7.73 -6.68
N GLY A 434 16.96 -7.28 -6.14
CA GLY A 434 17.81 -8.05 -5.26
C GLY A 434 17.35 -8.13 -3.80
N LEU A 435 16.27 -7.44 -3.43
CA LEU A 435 15.75 -7.52 -2.06
C LEU A 435 15.12 -8.89 -1.81
N THR A 436 15.53 -9.53 -0.74
CA THR A 436 15.06 -10.83 -0.30
C THR A 436 14.02 -10.75 0.82
N SER A 437 13.93 -9.59 1.46
CA SER A 437 12.94 -9.24 2.49
C SER A 437 12.68 -7.74 2.49
N LEU A 438 11.64 -7.32 3.19
CA LEU A 438 11.29 -5.92 3.38
C LEU A 438 11.37 -5.58 4.87
N VAL A 439 12.02 -4.47 5.21
CA VAL A 439 12.21 -4.09 6.61
C VAL A 439 11.32 -2.89 6.96
N ASP A 440 10.52 -3.02 8.02
CA ASP A 440 9.75 -1.95 8.64
C ASP A 440 10.35 -1.60 10.01
N VAL A 441 11.15 -0.54 10.02
CA VAL A 441 11.83 -0.05 11.21
C VAL A 441 11.82 1.46 11.27
N ALA A 442 11.60 2.02 12.46
CA ALA A 442 11.77 3.44 12.73
C ALA A 442 12.91 3.64 13.74
N GLU A 443 13.52 4.84 13.76
CA GLU A 443 14.66 5.16 14.63
C GLU A 443 14.39 4.88 16.11
N TRP A 444 13.13 5.03 16.55
CA TRP A 444 12.73 4.75 17.93
C TRP A 444 12.36 3.27 18.19
N HIS A 445 12.22 2.43 17.15
CA HIS A 445 11.95 1.01 17.30
C HIS A 445 13.22 0.30 17.78
N LYS A 446 13.10 -0.46 18.87
CA LYS A 446 14.17 -1.35 19.37
C LYS A 446 14.11 -2.70 18.68
N VAL A 447 12.91 -3.10 18.30
CA VAL A 447 12.60 -4.27 17.49
C VAL A 447 11.84 -3.77 16.28
N GLY A 448 12.41 -3.95 15.10
CA GLY A 448 11.76 -3.74 13.81
C GLY A 448 11.11 -5.03 13.33
N ARG A 449 10.50 -4.95 12.17
CA ARG A 449 9.85 -6.06 11.47
C ARG A 449 10.62 -6.37 10.20
N GLU A 450 11.02 -7.59 10.02
CA GLU A 450 11.48 -8.10 8.73
C GLU A 450 10.35 -8.92 8.11
N ILE A 451 9.92 -8.54 6.92
CA ILE A 451 8.78 -9.13 6.22
C ILE A 451 9.29 -9.98 5.08
N HIS A 452 8.95 -11.24 5.12
CA HIS A 452 9.32 -12.25 4.13
C HIS A 452 8.10 -12.64 3.31
N VAL A 453 8.30 -12.87 2.01
CA VAL A 453 7.25 -13.41 1.13
C VAL A 453 7.76 -14.67 0.46
N PHE A 454 7.01 -15.75 0.62
CA PHE A 454 7.30 -17.05 0.02
C PHE A 454 6.09 -17.58 -0.76
N GLN A 455 6.37 -18.48 -1.69
CA GLN A 455 5.35 -19.18 -2.48
C GLN A 455 5.64 -20.68 -2.46
N LYS A 456 4.59 -21.49 -2.30
CA LYS A 456 4.69 -22.91 -2.52
C LYS A 456 4.74 -23.18 -4.03
N PRO A 457 5.67 -23.97 -4.53
CA PRO A 457 5.66 -24.42 -5.93
C PRO A 457 4.36 -25.15 -6.29
N SER A 458 3.97 -25.03 -7.57
CA SER A 458 2.80 -25.74 -8.14
C SER A 458 2.94 -27.25 -8.05
#